data_be885470942e169c3e9bafef8fa0682d
#
_entry.id   be885470942e169c3e9bafef8fa0682d
#
_cell.length_a   1.000
_cell.length_b   1.000
_cell.length_c   1.000
_cell.angle_alpha   90.00
_cell.angle_beta   90.00
_cell.angle_gamma   90.00
#
_symmetry.space_group_name_H-M   'P 1'
#
loop_
_entity.id
_entity.type
_entity.pdbx_description
1 polymer ?
#
loop_
_entity_poly.entity_id
_entity_poly.type
_entity_poly.pdbx_seq_one_letter_code
_entity_poly.pdbx_strand_id
1 'polypeptide(L)'
;RKRSGSSQICRCRFGTNSNHSDMAITKVFAIRLDFKQTVRYAVNEQKTSLDGMIDYAVNPDKTEQRLFESCLNCSSVENASRDMERTKRRYNKTGGVQGYHIIQSFKPGELTPEQTHTIGVEFAKRLFGERFEVVIGTHLDKHHLHNHIAVNSVSFLDGKKLRCNMKTYFQEIQKISDELC
;
A
#
# COMPACT_ATOMS: atom_id res chain seq x y z
N ARG A 1 -15.96 -32.80 -4.67
CA ARG A 1 -14.59 -32.48 -4.15
C ARG A 1 -14.40 -31.00 -4.30
N LYS A 2 -14.50 -30.27 -3.17
CA LYS A 2 -14.20 -28.84 -3.08
C LYS A 2 -12.66 -28.70 -3.06
N ARG A 3 -12.09 -28.08 -4.06
CA ARG A 3 -10.68 -27.63 -4.02
C ARG A 3 -10.63 -26.36 -3.18
N SER A 4 -10.07 -26.48 -1.99
CA SER A 4 -9.66 -25.34 -1.17
C SER A 4 -8.58 -24.56 -1.93
N GLY A 5 -8.96 -23.35 -2.39
CA GLY A 5 -8.01 -22.42 -3.00
C GLY A 5 -7.08 -21.87 -1.93
N SER A 6 -5.91 -22.49 -1.76
CA SER A 6 -4.83 -21.89 -1.00
C SER A 6 -4.36 -20.63 -1.75
N SER A 7 -4.49 -19.48 -1.11
CA SER A 7 -3.85 -18.25 -1.56
C SER A 7 -2.34 -18.49 -1.62
N GLN A 8 -1.82 -18.59 -2.82
CA GLN A 8 -0.38 -18.64 -3.05
C GLN A 8 0.20 -17.26 -2.72
N ILE A 9 0.52 -17.07 -1.44
CA ILE A 9 1.29 -15.94 -0.95
C ILE A 9 2.72 -16.20 -1.41
N CYS A 10 3.16 -15.47 -2.42
CA CYS A 10 4.57 -15.44 -2.78
C CYS A 10 5.31 -14.71 -1.64
N ARG A 11 5.70 -15.45 -0.61
CA ARG A 11 6.54 -14.94 0.49
C ARG A 11 7.97 -14.88 -0.02
N CYS A 12 8.38 -13.73 -0.52
CA CYS A 12 9.80 -13.45 -0.65
C CYS A 12 10.35 -13.16 0.74
N ARG A 13 10.87 -14.21 1.43
CA ARG A 13 11.74 -14.04 2.59
C ARG A 13 13.13 -13.72 2.04
N PHE A 14 13.62 -12.53 2.32
CA PHE A 14 15.00 -12.16 1.99
C PHE A 14 15.85 -12.13 3.25
N GLY A 15 16.99 -12.83 3.14
CA GLY A 15 18.02 -12.84 4.15
C GLY A 15 18.68 -11.47 4.25
N THR A 16 18.91 -11.06 5.45
CA THR A 16 19.69 -9.89 5.82
C THR A 16 21.14 -10.07 5.34
N ASN A 17 21.57 -9.30 4.35
CA ASN A 17 22.98 -8.97 4.21
C ASN A 17 23.24 -7.71 5.04
N SER A 18 23.90 -7.91 6.15
CA SER A 18 24.37 -6.90 7.09
C SER A 18 25.31 -5.93 6.41
N ASN A 19 24.95 -4.65 6.35
CA ASN A 19 25.81 -3.46 6.57
C ASN A 19 25.19 -2.13 6.10
N HIS A 20 23.84 -2.00 6.09
CA HIS A 20 23.18 -0.69 6.11
C HIS A 20 22.08 -0.78 7.16
N SER A 21 21.92 0.26 7.95
CA SER A 21 20.80 0.39 8.89
C SER A 21 19.53 0.55 8.06
N ASP A 22 18.94 -0.60 7.64
CA ASP A 22 17.66 -0.61 6.93
C ASP A 22 16.61 0.07 7.80
N MET A 23 16.24 1.31 7.46
CA MET A 23 15.23 2.08 8.18
C MET A 23 13.82 1.56 7.87
N ALA A 24 13.61 0.93 6.72
CA ALA A 24 12.33 0.36 6.35
C ALA A 24 12.44 -1.05 5.77
N ILE A 25 11.43 -1.89 6.07
CA ILE A 25 11.25 -3.21 5.45
C ILE A 25 10.07 -3.14 4.50
N THR A 26 10.31 -3.41 3.22
CA THR A 26 9.27 -3.41 2.19
C THR A 26 8.92 -4.83 1.76
N LYS A 27 7.61 -5.16 1.75
CA LYS A 27 7.08 -6.45 1.29
C LYS A 27 6.04 -6.22 0.19
N VAL A 28 6.04 -7.05 -0.85
CA VAL A 28 5.10 -6.94 -1.98
C VAL A 28 4.33 -8.24 -2.16
N PHE A 29 3.00 -8.12 -2.28
CA PHE A 29 2.08 -9.24 -2.47
C PHE A 29 1.25 -9.02 -3.74
N ALA A 30 1.27 -9.99 -4.66
CA ALA A 30 0.37 -9.99 -5.81
C ALA A 30 -1.01 -10.53 -5.41
N ILE A 31 -2.05 -9.74 -5.61
CA ILE A 31 -3.44 -10.08 -5.29
C ILE A 31 -4.16 -10.55 -6.55
N ARG A 32 -4.68 -11.78 -6.52
CA ARG A 32 -5.40 -12.39 -7.65
C ARG A 32 -6.91 -12.42 -7.46
N LEU A 33 -7.36 -12.40 -6.21
CA LEU A 33 -8.77 -12.42 -5.81
C LEU A 33 -9.01 -11.31 -4.80
N ASP A 34 -10.23 -10.76 -4.82
CA ASP A 34 -10.72 -9.78 -3.84
C ASP A 34 -9.76 -8.60 -3.55
N PHE A 35 -9.30 -7.94 -4.60
CA PHE A 35 -8.47 -6.74 -4.47
C PHE A 35 -9.20 -5.59 -3.76
N LYS A 36 -10.54 -5.56 -3.86
CA LYS A 36 -11.39 -4.60 -3.17
C LYS A 36 -11.23 -4.68 -1.64
N GLN A 37 -11.11 -5.89 -1.09
CA GLN A 37 -10.85 -6.09 0.33
C GLN A 37 -9.46 -5.56 0.72
N THR A 38 -8.44 -5.72 -0.14
CA THR A 38 -7.10 -5.17 0.08
C THR A 38 -7.12 -3.65 0.14
N VAL A 39 -7.85 -2.99 -0.76
CA VAL A 39 -8.02 -1.52 -0.74
C VAL A 39 -8.69 -1.06 0.54
N ARG A 40 -9.80 -1.72 0.95
CA ARG A 40 -10.49 -1.41 2.21
C ARG A 40 -9.61 -1.61 3.44
N TYR A 41 -8.76 -2.63 3.44
CA TYR A 41 -7.84 -2.88 4.55
C TYR A 41 -6.77 -1.80 4.66
N ALA A 42 -6.25 -1.31 3.54
CA ALA A 42 -5.24 -0.25 3.51
C ALA A 42 -5.76 1.05 4.14
N VAL A 43 -7.04 1.36 3.91
CA VAL A 43 -7.71 2.58 4.41
C VAL A 43 -8.72 2.27 5.53
N ASN A 44 -8.38 1.38 6.43
CA ASN A 44 -9.24 1.07 7.56
C ASN A 44 -9.18 2.20 8.60
N GLU A 45 -10.29 2.94 8.76
CA GLU A 45 -10.42 4.09 9.66
C GLU A 45 -9.96 3.80 11.09
N GLN A 46 -10.28 2.63 11.64
CA GLN A 46 -9.87 2.24 13.00
C GLN A 46 -8.35 2.11 13.15
N LYS A 47 -7.62 1.97 12.04
CA LYS A 47 -6.16 1.76 12.02
C LYS A 47 -5.39 2.97 11.53
N THR A 48 -6.04 3.88 10.82
CA THR A 48 -5.44 5.08 10.23
C THR A 48 -5.78 6.35 10.99
N SER A 49 -6.71 6.29 11.95
CA SER A 49 -7.08 7.44 12.78
C SER A 49 -6.15 7.61 13.98
N LEU A 50 -5.89 8.87 14.35
CA LEU A 50 -5.15 9.21 15.58
C LEU A 50 -5.90 8.82 16.85
N ASP A 51 -7.23 8.70 16.80
CA ASP A 51 -8.05 8.31 17.96
C ASP A 51 -7.75 6.88 18.42
N GLY A 52 -7.33 5.99 17.52
CA GLY A 52 -6.82 4.67 17.87
C GLY A 52 -5.49 4.69 18.65
N MET A 53 -4.75 5.81 18.63
CA MET A 53 -3.55 6.05 19.46
C MET A 53 -3.83 6.90 20.68
N ILE A 54 -4.92 7.65 20.71
CA ILE A 54 -5.26 8.63 21.76
C ILE A 54 -6.40 8.15 22.65
N ASP A 55 -6.39 6.92 23.08
CA ASP A 55 -7.00 6.59 24.37
C ASP A 55 -6.24 7.24 25.54
N TYR A 56 -5.29 8.13 25.21
CA TYR A 56 -4.38 8.75 26.18
C TYR A 56 -4.39 10.29 26.24
N ALA A 57 -5.15 11.01 25.41
CA ALA A 57 -5.23 12.48 25.52
C ALA A 57 -6.59 13.00 25.04
N VAL A 58 -7.45 13.22 26.00
CA VAL A 58 -8.74 13.87 25.92
C VAL A 58 -8.74 15.12 25.04
N ASN A 59 -9.48 15.09 23.92
CA ASN A 59 -10.19 16.26 23.42
C ASN A 59 -11.36 15.86 22.49
N PRO A 60 -12.64 16.04 22.88
CA PRO A 60 -13.81 15.51 22.20
C PRO A 60 -14.22 16.25 20.89
N ASP A 61 -13.49 17.29 20.47
CA ASP A 61 -13.90 18.17 19.38
C ASP A 61 -13.06 18.05 18.07
N LYS A 62 -12.29 17.01 17.91
CA LYS A 62 -11.58 16.77 16.64
C LYS A 62 -12.31 15.74 15.80
N THR A 63 -13.27 16.25 15.02
CA THR A 63 -13.81 15.61 13.82
C THR A 63 -12.80 14.76 13.06
N GLU A 64 -13.18 13.53 12.81
CA GLU A 64 -12.74 12.51 11.85
C GLU A 64 -11.94 13.02 10.65
N GLN A 65 -10.71 13.47 10.87
CA GLN A 65 -9.83 13.75 9.76
C GLN A 65 -9.08 12.48 9.42
N ARG A 66 -9.35 11.91 8.25
CA ARG A 66 -8.58 10.81 7.64
C ARG A 66 -7.19 11.31 7.23
N LEU A 67 -6.38 11.70 8.24
CA LEU A 67 -5.09 12.37 8.04
C LEU A 67 -4.04 11.46 7.39
N PHE A 68 -4.22 10.15 7.50
CA PHE A 68 -3.24 9.16 7.07
C PHE A 68 -3.75 8.24 5.96
N GLU A 69 -4.66 8.76 5.15
CA GLU A 69 -5.18 8.11 3.95
C GLU A 69 -4.99 9.01 2.73
N SER A 70 -4.45 8.47 1.66
CA SER A 70 -4.23 9.18 0.40
C SER A 70 -4.52 8.30 -0.79
N CYS A 71 -4.84 8.91 -1.94
CA CYS A 71 -4.91 8.20 -3.20
C CYS A 71 -4.22 8.97 -4.32
N LEU A 72 -3.71 8.24 -5.30
CA LEU A 72 -3.14 8.77 -6.53
C LEU A 72 -3.98 8.26 -7.70
N ASN A 73 -4.37 9.18 -8.59
CA ASN A 73 -5.12 8.88 -9.81
C ASN A 73 -6.50 8.23 -9.59
N CYS A 74 -7.04 8.33 -8.38
CA CYS A 74 -8.42 7.98 -8.05
C CYS A 74 -9.21 9.27 -7.79
N SER A 75 -10.52 9.22 -7.96
CA SER A 75 -11.41 10.36 -7.69
C SER A 75 -11.48 10.69 -6.18
N SER A 76 -11.43 9.67 -5.34
CA SER A 76 -11.26 9.76 -3.88
C SER A 76 -10.85 8.40 -3.31
N VAL A 77 -10.46 8.37 -2.03
CA VAL A 77 -10.12 7.11 -1.33
C VAL A 77 -11.32 6.16 -1.30
N GLU A 78 -12.52 6.67 -1.03
CA GLU A 78 -13.77 5.89 -0.97
C GLU A 78 -14.13 5.28 -2.33
N ASN A 79 -13.86 6.00 -3.40
CA ASN A 79 -14.18 5.58 -4.76
C ASN A 79 -13.06 4.77 -5.44
N ALA A 80 -11.89 4.70 -4.83
CA ALA A 80 -10.70 4.09 -5.44
C ALA A 80 -10.93 2.68 -5.98
N SER A 81 -11.61 1.81 -5.21
CA SER A 81 -11.94 0.46 -5.67
C SER A 81 -12.79 0.45 -6.94
N ARG A 82 -13.75 1.39 -7.05
CA ARG A 82 -14.62 1.54 -8.23
C ARG A 82 -13.84 2.07 -9.43
N ASP A 83 -12.96 3.04 -9.20
CA ASP A 83 -12.11 3.61 -10.25
C ASP A 83 -11.16 2.55 -10.81
N MET A 84 -10.50 1.79 -9.95
CA MET A 84 -9.62 0.68 -10.32
C MET A 84 -10.36 -0.43 -11.11
N GLU A 85 -11.60 -0.78 -10.71
CA GLU A 85 -12.43 -1.71 -11.46
C GLU A 85 -12.83 -1.15 -12.83
N ARG A 86 -13.19 0.14 -12.90
CA ARG A 86 -13.54 0.83 -14.14
C ARG A 86 -12.38 0.78 -15.13
N THR A 87 -11.16 1.06 -14.68
CA THR A 87 -9.94 0.95 -15.48
C THR A 87 -9.75 -0.46 -16.02
N LYS A 88 -9.87 -1.50 -15.19
CA LYS A 88 -9.75 -2.90 -15.62
C LYS A 88 -10.78 -3.27 -16.67
N ARG A 89 -12.04 -2.86 -16.50
CA ARG A 89 -13.13 -3.11 -17.46
C ARG A 89 -12.89 -2.39 -18.77
N ARG A 90 -12.49 -1.11 -18.73
CA ARG A 90 -12.16 -0.29 -19.91
C ARG A 90 -11.18 -0.97 -20.84
N TYR A 91 -10.17 -1.63 -20.28
CA TYR A 91 -9.12 -2.32 -21.04
C TYR A 91 -9.32 -3.84 -21.15
N ASN A 92 -10.48 -4.36 -20.73
CA ASN A 92 -10.78 -5.80 -20.71
C ASN A 92 -9.71 -6.65 -20.00
N LYS A 93 -9.23 -6.19 -18.84
CA LYS A 93 -8.15 -6.80 -18.05
C LYS A 93 -8.61 -7.27 -16.67
N THR A 94 -9.79 -7.89 -16.60
CA THR A 94 -10.42 -8.32 -15.34
C THR A 94 -9.89 -9.63 -14.78
N GLY A 95 -9.07 -10.38 -15.53
CA GLY A 95 -8.48 -11.66 -15.08
C GLY A 95 -7.04 -11.54 -14.57
N GLY A 96 -6.55 -12.59 -13.91
CA GLY A 96 -5.17 -12.71 -13.42
C GLY A 96 -4.88 -11.84 -12.18
N VAL A 97 -3.68 -11.24 -12.11
CA VAL A 97 -3.32 -10.34 -11.00
C VAL A 97 -4.22 -9.10 -11.04
N GLN A 98 -4.92 -8.82 -9.94
CA GLN A 98 -5.87 -7.72 -9.79
C GLN A 98 -5.22 -6.45 -9.26
N GLY A 99 -4.17 -6.59 -8.48
CA GLY A 99 -3.41 -5.50 -7.90
C GLY A 99 -2.24 -6.02 -7.10
N TYR A 100 -1.49 -5.09 -6.54
CA TYR A 100 -0.41 -5.38 -5.62
C TYR A 100 -0.67 -4.71 -4.29
N HIS A 101 -0.36 -5.40 -3.22
CA HIS A 101 -0.36 -4.88 -1.87
C HIS A 101 1.09 -4.78 -1.40
N ILE A 102 1.54 -3.59 -1.09
CA ILE A 102 2.88 -3.30 -0.61
C ILE A 102 2.76 -2.88 0.85
N ILE A 103 3.61 -3.44 1.70
CA ILE A 103 3.71 -3.06 3.10
C ILE A 103 5.12 -2.51 3.32
N GLN A 104 5.20 -1.27 3.79
CA GLN A 104 6.45 -0.60 4.17
C GLN A 104 6.41 -0.38 5.68
N SER A 105 7.31 -1.03 6.42
CA SER A 105 7.35 -1.02 7.89
C SER A 105 8.62 -0.33 8.37
N PHE A 106 8.49 0.51 9.40
CA PHE A 106 9.57 1.31 9.99
C PHE A 106 9.89 0.82 11.40
N LYS A 107 11.08 1.16 11.91
CA LYS A 107 11.47 0.83 13.28
C LYS A 107 10.64 1.66 14.28
N PRO A 108 10.30 1.09 15.44
CA PRO A 108 9.57 1.82 16.47
C PRO A 108 10.31 3.10 16.92
N GLY A 109 9.59 4.23 16.94
CA GLY A 109 10.10 5.51 17.41
C GLY A 109 11.04 6.25 16.45
N GLU A 110 11.25 5.73 15.24
CA GLU A 110 12.12 6.36 14.24
C GLU A 110 11.43 7.50 13.49
N LEU A 111 10.14 7.37 13.22
CA LEU A 111 9.34 8.34 12.48
C LEU A 111 8.05 8.70 13.22
N THR A 112 7.54 9.90 12.94
CA THR A 112 6.17 10.26 13.31
C THR A 112 5.16 9.68 12.32
N PRO A 113 3.85 9.60 12.67
CA PRO A 113 2.80 9.19 11.75
C PRO A 113 2.78 10.02 10.46
N GLU A 114 2.97 11.33 10.54
CA GLU A 114 2.98 12.26 9.42
C GLU A 114 4.18 12.00 8.49
N GLN A 115 5.36 11.79 9.07
CA GLN A 115 6.57 11.45 8.32
C GLN A 115 6.40 10.10 7.60
N THR A 116 5.87 9.10 8.32
CA THR A 116 5.58 7.77 7.77
C THR A 116 4.63 7.84 6.58
N HIS A 117 3.54 8.61 6.71
CA HIS A 117 2.57 8.79 5.64
C HIS A 117 3.18 9.53 4.44
N THR A 118 3.92 10.60 4.68
CA THR A 118 4.62 11.38 3.63
C THR A 118 5.57 10.51 2.83
N ILE A 119 6.37 9.66 3.50
CA ILE A 119 7.27 8.70 2.86
C ILE A 119 6.47 7.70 2.00
N GLY A 120 5.36 7.17 2.50
CA GLY A 120 4.49 6.25 1.76
C GLY A 120 3.89 6.87 0.50
N VAL A 121 3.44 8.12 0.59
CA VAL A 121 2.89 8.87 -0.55
C VAL A 121 3.98 9.15 -1.59
N GLU A 122 5.15 9.62 -1.19
CA GLU A 122 6.25 9.90 -2.10
C GLU A 122 6.78 8.62 -2.78
N PHE A 123 6.89 7.53 -2.02
CA PHE A 123 7.23 6.22 -2.55
C PHE A 123 6.23 5.76 -3.63
N ALA A 124 4.94 5.84 -3.34
CA ALA A 124 3.90 5.47 -4.28
C ALA A 124 3.89 6.37 -5.53
N LYS A 125 4.14 7.67 -5.36
CA LYS A 125 4.21 8.64 -6.45
C LYS A 125 5.38 8.37 -7.40
N ARG A 126 6.57 8.12 -6.87
CA ARG A 126 7.76 7.82 -7.70
C ARG A 126 7.62 6.53 -8.50
N LEU A 127 7.04 5.48 -7.90
CA LEU A 127 6.94 4.17 -8.54
C LEU A 127 5.73 4.04 -9.47
N PHE A 128 4.61 4.62 -9.12
CA PHE A 128 3.32 4.28 -9.72
C PHE A 128 2.51 5.50 -10.18
N GLY A 129 2.81 6.71 -9.66
CA GLY A 129 1.96 7.88 -9.77
C GLY A 129 1.66 8.35 -11.19
N GLU A 130 2.50 8.03 -12.16
CA GLU A 130 2.27 8.43 -13.55
C GLU A 130 1.28 7.51 -14.29
N ARG A 131 1.07 6.27 -13.81
CA ARG A 131 0.42 5.24 -14.63
C ARG A 131 -0.64 4.42 -13.93
N PHE A 132 -0.64 4.37 -12.61
CA PHE A 132 -1.50 3.47 -11.86
C PHE A 132 -2.31 4.22 -10.81
N GLU A 133 -3.50 3.72 -10.56
CA GLU A 133 -4.31 4.14 -9.43
C GLU A 133 -3.74 3.47 -8.17
N VAL A 134 -3.55 4.26 -7.12
CA VAL A 134 -2.94 3.81 -5.87
C VAL A 134 -3.73 4.34 -4.68
N VAL A 135 -3.82 3.53 -3.63
CA VAL A 135 -4.34 3.95 -2.33
C VAL A 135 -3.27 3.69 -1.28
N ILE A 136 -3.04 4.66 -0.42
CA ILE A 136 -2.06 4.62 0.65
C ILE A 136 -2.78 4.83 1.98
N GLY A 137 -2.58 3.95 2.94
CA GLY A 137 -3.02 4.11 4.32
C GLY A 137 -1.88 3.81 5.29
N THR A 138 -1.66 4.70 6.25
CA THR A 138 -0.67 4.50 7.31
C THR A 138 -1.38 3.97 8.55
N HIS A 139 -1.01 2.77 8.98
CA HIS A 139 -1.57 2.13 10.16
C HIS A 139 -0.77 2.50 11.41
N LEU A 140 -1.51 2.90 12.45
CA LEU A 140 -0.98 3.43 13.71
C LEU A 140 -1.19 2.47 14.89
N ASP A 141 -1.84 1.32 14.66
CA ASP A 141 -2.35 0.39 15.67
C ASP A 141 -1.32 -0.56 16.29
N LYS A 142 -0.04 -0.42 15.92
CA LYS A 142 1.03 -1.32 16.38
C LYS A 142 2.21 -0.55 16.96
N HIS A 143 3.09 -1.30 17.62
CA HIS A 143 4.35 -0.75 18.16
C HIS A 143 5.26 -0.15 17.10
N HIS A 144 5.00 -0.38 15.82
CA HIS A 144 5.73 0.20 14.69
C HIS A 144 4.76 0.67 13.63
N LEU A 145 5.05 1.84 13.08
CA LEU A 145 4.27 2.43 11.99
C LEU A 145 4.51 1.67 10.68
N HIS A 146 3.48 1.55 9.88
CA HIS A 146 3.61 0.89 8.58
C HIS A 146 2.59 1.42 7.56
N ASN A 147 3.05 1.58 6.33
CA ASN A 147 2.20 1.94 5.21
C ASN A 147 1.64 0.69 4.54
N HIS A 148 0.35 0.72 4.23
CA HIS A 148 -0.31 -0.21 3.33
C HIS A 148 -0.61 0.50 2.02
N ILE A 149 -0.01 0.03 0.93
CA ILE A 149 -0.11 0.64 -0.39
C ILE A 149 -0.76 -0.37 -1.33
N ALA A 150 -1.97 -0.07 -1.80
CA ALA A 150 -2.71 -0.89 -2.75
C ALA A 150 -2.62 -0.28 -4.16
N VAL A 151 -1.99 -0.99 -5.08
CA VAL A 151 -1.73 -0.54 -6.46
C VAL A 151 -2.58 -1.31 -7.44
N ASN A 152 -3.32 -0.63 -8.32
CA ASN A 152 -4.02 -1.29 -9.41
C ASN A 152 -3.04 -1.99 -10.37
N SER A 153 -3.37 -3.20 -10.82
CA SER A 153 -2.50 -3.92 -11.75
C SER A 153 -2.57 -3.43 -13.18
N VAL A 154 -3.53 -2.56 -13.53
CA VAL A 154 -3.77 -2.10 -14.90
C VAL A 154 -3.53 -0.60 -14.97
N SER A 155 -2.66 -0.18 -15.88
CA SER A 155 -2.40 1.24 -16.15
C SER A 155 -3.64 1.92 -16.72
N PHE A 156 -4.02 3.07 -16.16
CA PHE A 156 -5.14 3.86 -16.66
C PHE A 156 -4.83 4.58 -17.99
N LEU A 157 -3.54 4.71 -18.35
CA LEU A 157 -3.13 5.35 -19.59
C LEU A 157 -3.27 4.44 -20.81
N ASP A 158 -2.75 3.20 -20.71
CA ASP A 158 -2.59 2.31 -21.86
C ASP A 158 -3.06 0.87 -21.62
N GLY A 159 -3.61 0.57 -20.47
CA GLY A 159 -4.11 -0.75 -20.11
C GLY A 159 -3.03 -1.83 -19.94
N LYS A 160 -1.74 -1.46 -19.96
CA LYS A 160 -0.67 -2.42 -19.69
C LYS A 160 -0.69 -2.84 -18.22
N LYS A 161 -0.47 -4.15 -18.00
CA LYS A 161 -0.39 -4.67 -16.65
C LYS A 161 0.97 -4.38 -16.01
N LEU A 162 0.92 -3.92 -14.77
CA LEU A 162 2.09 -3.88 -13.90
C LEU A 162 2.66 -5.29 -13.73
N ARG A 163 3.95 -5.44 -13.95
CA ARG A 163 4.68 -6.68 -13.74
C ARG A 163 5.69 -6.46 -12.62
N CYS A 164 5.44 -7.06 -11.49
CA CYS A 164 6.40 -7.09 -10.38
C CYS A 164 7.07 -8.46 -10.36
N ASN A 165 8.33 -8.52 -10.73
CA ASN A 165 9.20 -9.68 -10.62
C ASN A 165 10.36 -9.38 -9.66
N MET A 166 11.23 -10.35 -9.42
CA MET A 166 12.38 -10.20 -8.51
C MET A 166 13.29 -9.02 -8.89
N LYS A 167 13.56 -8.85 -10.19
CA LYS A 167 14.40 -7.75 -10.69
C LYS A 167 13.75 -6.39 -10.39
N THR A 168 12.46 -6.22 -10.72
CA THR A 168 11.71 -4.99 -10.42
C THR A 168 11.67 -4.70 -8.93
N TYR A 169 11.49 -5.75 -8.09
CA TYR A 169 11.48 -5.59 -6.65
C TYR A 169 12.80 -4.99 -6.14
N PHE A 170 13.94 -5.61 -6.48
CA PHE A 170 15.24 -5.16 -5.97
C PHE A 170 15.73 -3.86 -6.59
N GLN A 171 15.58 -3.69 -7.90
CA GLN A 171 16.15 -2.56 -8.62
C GLN A 171 15.33 -1.28 -8.52
N GLU A 172 14.03 -1.39 -8.31
CA GLU A 172 13.12 -0.24 -8.31
C GLU A 172 12.46 -0.04 -6.95
N ILE A 173 11.72 -1.05 -6.45
CA ILE A 173 10.88 -0.88 -5.25
C ILE A 173 11.75 -0.73 -4.00
N GLN A 174 12.67 -1.66 -3.76
CA GLN A 174 13.52 -1.59 -2.58
C GLN A 174 14.47 -0.39 -2.62
N LYS A 175 15.10 -0.15 -3.77
CA LYS A 175 15.99 1.00 -3.95
C LYS A 175 15.32 2.33 -3.62
N ILE A 176 14.09 2.57 -4.14
CA ILE A 176 13.37 3.81 -3.84
C ILE A 176 12.94 3.86 -2.36
N SER A 177 12.56 2.72 -1.76
CA SER A 177 12.27 2.68 -0.32
C SER A 177 13.50 3.08 0.51
N ASP A 178 14.67 2.57 0.17
CA ASP A 178 15.93 2.85 0.87
C ASP A 178 16.41 4.30 0.64
N GLU A 179 16.13 4.90 -0.52
CA GLU A 179 16.44 6.30 -0.82
C GLU A 179 15.57 7.30 -0.06
N LEU A 180 14.39 6.90 0.38
CA LEU A 180 13.44 7.77 1.09
C LEU A 180 13.57 7.68 2.61
N CYS A 181 14.26 6.68 3.11
CA CYS A 181 14.54 6.45 4.52
C CYS A 181 15.97 6.82 4.87
#